data_c384f46733a061b264f2876c19857bcc
#
_entry.id   c384f46733a061b264f2876c19857bcc
#
_cell.length_a   1.000
_cell.length_b   1.000
_cell.length_c   1.000
_cell.angle_alpha   90.00
_cell.angle_beta   90.00
_cell.angle_gamma   90.00
#
_symmetry.space_group_name_H-M   'P 1'
#
loop_
_entity.id
_entity.type
_entity.pdbx_description
1 polymer ?
#
loop_
_entity_poly.entity_id
_entity_poly.type
_entity_poly.pdbx_seq_one_letter_code
_entity_poly.pdbx_strand_id
1 'polypeptide(L)'
;MERILRSKEMAEIILLPVRHHSPACAYHVDRTIEELRPDIILVEGPDNADSLIPVMVHDQTKAPFAIYYSYHDQSGRISEDKERYKCYYPFLDYSPELAAFRAGKRLGIRTAFIDLP
;
A
#
# COMPACT_ATOMS: atom_id res chain seq x y z
N MET A 1 5.66 13.86 -8.76
CA MET A 1 4.49 13.05 -9.12
C MET A 1 4.43 12.92 -10.63
N GLU A 2 4.36 11.70 -11.10
CA GLU A 2 4.21 11.42 -12.50
C GLU A 2 2.75 11.17 -12.84
N ARG A 3 2.35 11.62 -14.03
CA ARG A 3 0.99 11.49 -14.48
C ARG A 3 0.96 10.84 -15.87
N ILE A 4 0.27 9.72 -15.98
CA ILE A 4 0.18 8.96 -17.22
C ILE A 4 -1.28 8.89 -17.68
N LEU A 5 -1.55 9.39 -18.87
CA LEU A 5 -2.86 9.27 -19.50
C LEU A 5 -2.84 8.06 -20.40
N ARG A 6 -3.80 7.14 -20.18
CA ARG A 6 -3.93 5.94 -20.99
C ARG A 6 -5.20 6.00 -21.78
N SER A 7 -5.07 5.90 -23.09
CA SER A 7 -6.14 5.69 -24.04
C SER A 7 -7.29 6.69 -23.96
N LYS A 8 -8.19 6.54 -24.92
CA LYS A 8 -9.39 7.37 -25.01
C LYS A 8 -10.42 7.04 -23.94
N GLU A 9 -10.32 5.91 -23.28
CA GLU A 9 -11.19 5.55 -22.17
C GLU A 9 -10.88 6.39 -20.94
N MET A 10 -9.85 7.23 -21.05
CA MET A 10 -9.52 8.22 -20.03
C MET A 10 -9.13 7.64 -18.68
N ALA A 11 -8.51 6.46 -18.69
CA ALA A 11 -7.86 5.99 -17.50
C ALA A 11 -6.63 6.85 -17.26
N GLU A 12 -6.53 7.42 -16.08
CA GLU A 12 -5.42 8.25 -15.68
C GLU A 12 -4.70 7.59 -14.52
N ILE A 13 -3.38 7.41 -14.66
CA ILE A 13 -2.57 6.81 -13.62
C ILE A 13 -1.64 7.89 -13.07
N ILE A 14 -1.66 8.08 -11.77
CA ILE A 14 -0.82 9.03 -11.07
C ILE A 14 0.11 8.23 -10.16
N LEU A 15 1.41 8.37 -10.39
CA LEU A 15 2.44 7.67 -9.62
C LEU A 15 3.02 8.61 -8.57
N LEU A 16 3.04 8.16 -7.32
CA LEU A 16 3.66 8.89 -6.22
C LEU A 16 4.87 8.09 -5.75
N PRO A 17 6.09 8.57 -6.03
CA PRO A 17 7.27 7.92 -5.45
C PRO A 17 7.26 8.10 -3.94
N VAL A 18 7.55 7.03 -3.23
CA VAL A 18 7.44 6.98 -1.78
C VAL A 18 8.81 6.80 -1.16
N ARG A 19 9.12 7.64 -0.17
CA ARG A 19 10.25 7.43 0.72
C ARG A 19 9.68 6.83 2.01
N HIS A 20 10.04 5.60 2.30
CA HIS A 20 9.52 4.90 3.48
C HIS A 20 9.83 5.65 4.76
N HIS A 21 8.85 5.69 5.67
CA HIS A 21 8.96 6.33 6.98
C HIS A 21 9.35 7.81 6.91
N SER A 22 8.96 8.50 5.84
CA SER A 22 9.17 9.94 5.71
C SER A 22 7.89 10.69 6.07
N PRO A 23 7.90 11.50 7.14
CA PRO A 23 6.72 12.30 7.50
C PRO A 23 6.32 13.27 6.40
N ALA A 24 7.29 13.88 5.72
CA ALA A 24 7.01 14.80 4.61
C ALA A 24 6.33 14.07 3.45
N CYS A 25 6.80 12.87 3.13
CA CYS A 25 6.19 12.06 2.07
C CYS A 25 4.78 11.62 2.46
N ALA A 26 4.58 11.21 3.72
CA ALA A 26 3.25 10.83 4.21
C ALA A 26 2.27 12.00 4.08
N TYR A 27 2.68 13.18 4.45
CA TYR A 27 1.87 14.40 4.32
C TYR A 27 1.52 14.65 2.86
N HIS A 28 2.51 14.54 1.97
CA HIS A 28 2.31 14.76 0.54
C HIS A 28 1.32 13.75 -0.06
N VAL A 29 1.45 12.48 0.32
CA VAL A 29 0.53 11.42 -0.14
C VAL A 29 -0.90 11.73 0.31
N ASP A 30 -1.07 12.06 1.57
CA ASP A 30 -2.40 12.39 2.12
C ASP A 30 -3.03 13.57 1.39
N ARG A 31 -2.28 14.64 1.20
CA ARG A 31 -2.76 15.85 0.51
C ARG A 31 -3.09 15.57 -0.94
N THR A 32 -2.27 14.79 -1.62
CA THR A 32 -2.50 14.47 -3.03
C THR A 32 -3.79 13.67 -3.19
N ILE A 33 -4.01 12.68 -2.33
CA ILE A 33 -5.25 11.89 -2.36
C ILE A 33 -6.45 12.77 -2.07
N GLU A 34 -6.35 13.65 -1.09
CA GLU A 34 -7.42 14.58 -0.74
C GLU A 34 -7.81 15.46 -1.91
N GLU A 35 -6.84 15.97 -2.65
CA GLU A 35 -7.07 16.88 -3.78
C GLU A 35 -7.59 16.16 -5.01
N LEU A 36 -7.04 15.00 -5.33
CA LEU A 36 -7.34 14.29 -6.57
C LEU A 36 -8.54 13.37 -6.47
N ARG A 37 -8.85 12.87 -5.29
CA ARG A 37 -9.97 11.94 -5.05
C ARG A 37 -10.01 10.82 -6.08
N PRO A 38 -8.97 9.97 -6.15
CA PRO A 38 -8.91 8.90 -7.14
C PRO A 38 -10.01 7.84 -6.90
N ASP A 39 -10.31 7.06 -7.92
CA ASP A 39 -11.28 5.97 -7.81
C ASP A 39 -10.74 4.79 -7.01
N ILE A 40 -9.42 4.59 -7.06
CA ILE A 40 -8.76 3.53 -6.32
C ILE A 40 -7.36 3.97 -5.96
N ILE A 41 -6.89 3.53 -4.79
CA ILE A 41 -5.52 3.76 -4.31
C ILE A 41 -4.81 2.41 -4.26
N LEU A 42 -3.69 2.31 -4.97
CA LEU A 42 -2.88 1.10 -5.01
C LEU A 42 -1.56 1.36 -4.31
N VAL A 43 -1.21 0.51 -3.37
CA VAL A 43 -0.02 0.66 -2.54
C VAL A 43 0.88 -0.55 -2.73
N GLU A 44 2.17 -0.32 -2.94
CA GLU A 44 3.13 -1.40 -3.05
C GLU A 44 3.19 -2.20 -1.76
N GLY A 45 3.03 -3.51 -1.89
CA GLY A 45 3.03 -4.44 -0.77
C GLY A 45 2.42 -5.78 -1.18
N PRO A 46 2.39 -6.76 -0.28
CA PRO A 46 1.93 -8.11 -0.64
C PRO A 46 0.43 -8.11 -0.93
N ASP A 47 0.06 -8.44 -2.17
CA ASP A 47 -1.34 -8.41 -2.60
C ASP A 47 -2.24 -9.37 -1.83
N ASN A 48 -1.67 -10.42 -1.25
CA ASN A 48 -2.43 -11.36 -0.42
C ASN A 48 -2.74 -10.82 0.98
N ALA A 49 -2.28 -9.61 1.31
CA ALA A 49 -2.54 -8.97 2.59
C ALA A 49 -3.72 -7.99 2.54
N ASP A 50 -4.45 -7.92 1.44
CA ASP A 50 -5.59 -7.01 1.31
C ASP A 50 -6.63 -7.20 2.42
N SER A 51 -6.83 -8.43 2.88
CA SER A 51 -7.78 -8.72 3.95
C SER A 51 -7.40 -8.06 5.28
N LEU A 52 -6.16 -7.62 5.43
CA LEU A 52 -5.70 -6.95 6.65
C LEU A 52 -5.93 -5.45 6.63
N ILE A 53 -6.22 -4.87 5.47
CA ILE A 53 -6.39 -3.41 5.37
C ILE A 53 -7.46 -2.88 6.33
N PRO A 54 -8.64 -3.49 6.45
CA PRO A 54 -9.63 -2.99 7.40
C PRO A 54 -9.14 -2.94 8.85
N VAL A 55 -8.30 -3.91 9.24
CA VAL A 55 -7.71 -3.92 10.58
C VAL A 55 -6.68 -2.79 10.72
N MET A 56 -5.86 -2.60 9.69
CA MET A 56 -4.81 -1.57 9.70
C MET A 56 -5.38 -0.17 9.91
N VAL A 57 -6.54 0.11 9.32
CA VAL A 57 -7.15 1.45 9.38
C VAL A 57 -8.26 1.55 10.42
N HIS A 58 -8.46 0.52 11.22
CA HIS A 58 -9.48 0.54 12.27
C HIS A 58 -9.14 1.60 13.32
N ASP A 59 -10.17 2.27 13.84
CA ASP A 59 -9.98 3.37 14.79
C ASP A 59 -9.22 2.96 16.05
N GLN A 60 -9.32 1.69 16.46
CA GLN A 60 -8.64 1.19 17.66
C GLN A 60 -7.23 0.66 17.38
N THR A 61 -6.83 0.58 16.11
CA THR A 61 -5.49 0.15 15.75
C THR A 61 -4.52 1.32 15.91
N LYS A 62 -3.50 1.12 16.73
CA LYS A 62 -2.50 2.15 17.01
C LYS A 62 -1.16 1.77 16.40
N ALA A 63 -0.52 2.73 15.73
CA ALA A 63 0.86 2.57 15.28
C ALA A 63 1.80 2.79 16.46
N PRO A 64 2.99 2.19 16.50
CA PRO A 64 3.53 1.34 15.42
C PRO A 64 2.95 -0.07 15.44
N PHE A 65 2.82 -0.65 14.27
CA PHE A 65 2.47 -2.06 14.12
C PHE A 65 3.17 -2.60 12.87
N ALA A 66 3.04 -3.91 12.64
CA ALA A 66 3.66 -4.51 11.48
C ALA A 66 2.79 -5.64 10.94
N ILE A 67 2.89 -5.86 9.63
CA ILE A 67 2.39 -7.07 9.00
C ILE A 67 3.54 -8.05 8.96
N TYR A 68 3.35 -9.20 9.56
CA TYR A 68 4.28 -10.31 9.49
C TYR A 68 3.69 -11.36 8.56
N TYR A 69 4.50 -11.81 7.61
CA TYR A 69 4.01 -12.63 6.54
C TYR A 69 5.06 -13.67 6.19
N SER A 70 4.63 -14.94 6.06
CA SER A 70 5.53 -16.00 5.63
C SER A 70 5.02 -16.61 4.34
N TYR A 71 5.93 -16.90 3.43
CA TYR A 71 5.63 -17.47 2.13
C TYR A 71 6.47 -18.73 1.93
N HIS A 72 5.80 -19.82 1.59
CA HIS A 72 6.48 -21.06 1.25
C HIS A 72 6.54 -21.21 -0.27
N ASP A 73 7.75 -21.19 -0.83
CA ASP A 73 7.97 -21.26 -2.27
C ASP A 73 7.82 -22.69 -2.79
N GLN A 74 6.61 -23.22 -2.70
CA GLN A 74 6.33 -24.61 -3.09
C GLN A 74 6.57 -24.87 -4.57
N SER A 75 6.40 -23.85 -5.40
CA SER A 75 6.59 -23.98 -6.85
C SER A 75 8.01 -23.75 -7.30
N GLY A 76 8.90 -23.35 -6.38
CA GLY A 76 10.31 -23.07 -6.71
C GLY A 76 10.49 -21.82 -7.55
N ARG A 77 9.57 -20.85 -7.47
CA ARG A 77 9.62 -19.64 -8.30
C ARG A 77 10.74 -18.68 -7.91
N ILE A 78 11.14 -18.72 -6.64
CA ILE A 78 12.20 -17.84 -6.12
C ILE A 78 13.49 -18.64 -5.99
N SER A 79 13.38 -19.89 -5.54
CA SER A 79 14.53 -20.76 -5.26
C SER A 79 14.14 -22.20 -5.58
N GLU A 80 15.08 -22.97 -6.13
CA GLU A 80 14.87 -24.40 -6.38
C GLU A 80 14.68 -25.21 -5.11
N ASP A 81 15.18 -24.69 -4.00
CA ASP A 81 15.09 -25.37 -2.70
C ASP A 81 13.71 -25.30 -2.07
N LYS A 82 12.76 -24.60 -2.69
CA LYS A 82 11.40 -24.43 -2.17
C LYS A 82 11.39 -23.91 -0.73
N GLU A 83 12.26 -22.95 -0.46
CA GLU A 83 12.42 -22.40 0.88
C GLU A 83 11.19 -21.62 1.33
N ARG A 84 11.06 -21.48 2.64
CA ARG A 84 10.04 -20.64 3.25
C ARG A 84 10.62 -19.25 3.49
N TYR A 85 9.95 -18.23 2.96
CA TYR A 85 10.38 -16.84 3.09
C TYR A 85 9.51 -16.12 4.10
N LYS A 86 10.11 -15.15 4.79
CA LYS A 86 9.43 -14.33 5.78
C LYS A 86 9.58 -12.87 5.40
N CYS A 87 8.49 -12.15 5.48
CA CYS A 87 8.48 -10.72 5.21
C CYS A 87 7.95 -9.97 6.42
N TYR A 88 8.45 -8.75 6.59
CA TYR A 88 8.10 -7.91 7.72
C TYR A 88 7.87 -6.49 7.19
N TYR A 89 6.67 -5.98 7.37
CA TYR A 89 6.29 -4.65 6.89
C TYR A 89 5.89 -3.79 8.09
N PRO A 90 6.80 -2.94 8.60
CA PRO A 90 6.48 -2.07 9.72
C PRO A 90 5.73 -0.83 9.25
N PHE A 91 4.81 -0.35 10.09
CA PHE A 91 4.03 0.84 9.82
C PHE A 91 4.11 1.77 11.03
N LEU A 92 4.41 3.03 10.75
CA LEU A 92 4.44 4.09 11.73
C LEU A 92 3.33 5.08 11.39
N ASP A 93 2.98 5.96 12.33
CA ASP A 93 1.96 6.98 12.05
C ASP A 93 2.31 7.84 10.83
N TYR A 94 3.59 8.00 10.56
CA TYR A 94 4.07 8.78 9.43
C TYR A 94 4.53 7.93 8.26
N SER A 95 4.16 6.66 8.19
CA SER A 95 4.44 5.85 7.00
C SER A 95 3.53 6.29 5.86
N PRO A 96 4.08 6.61 4.69
CA PRO A 96 3.27 7.06 3.54
C PRO A 96 2.24 6.02 3.11
N GLU A 97 2.58 4.74 3.19
CA GLU A 97 1.67 3.65 2.85
C GLU A 97 0.46 3.65 3.77
N LEU A 98 0.69 3.80 5.08
CA LEU A 98 -0.42 3.86 6.04
C LEU A 98 -1.24 5.14 5.85
N ALA A 99 -0.59 6.26 5.53
CA ALA A 99 -1.29 7.50 5.20
C ALA A 99 -2.24 7.30 4.02
N ALA A 100 -1.81 6.56 3.00
CA ALA A 100 -2.64 6.27 1.83
C ALA A 100 -3.86 5.45 2.23
N PHE A 101 -3.70 4.38 3.00
CA PHE A 101 -4.82 3.55 3.44
C PHE A 101 -5.78 4.32 4.34
N ARG A 102 -5.26 5.14 5.25
CA ARG A 102 -6.10 5.95 6.14
C ARG A 102 -6.90 6.99 5.35
N ALA A 103 -6.27 7.62 4.35
CA ALA A 103 -6.97 8.57 3.49
C ALA A 103 -8.09 7.87 2.71
N GLY A 104 -7.81 6.67 2.19
CA GLY A 104 -8.82 5.89 1.50
C GLY A 104 -10.03 5.60 2.38
N LYS A 105 -9.81 5.19 3.62
CA LYS A 105 -10.90 4.97 4.57
C LYS A 105 -11.69 6.25 4.83
N ARG A 106 -10.98 7.34 5.10
CA ARG A 106 -11.62 8.62 5.42
C ARG A 106 -12.50 9.13 4.28
N LEU A 107 -12.04 8.94 3.05
CA LEU A 107 -12.72 9.47 1.86
C LEU A 107 -13.62 8.44 1.18
N GLY A 108 -13.69 7.21 1.68
CA GLY A 108 -14.50 6.17 1.07
C GLY A 108 -13.95 5.67 -0.25
N ILE A 109 -12.64 5.72 -0.43
CA ILE A 109 -11.97 5.29 -1.64
C ILE A 109 -11.41 3.88 -1.45
N ARG A 110 -11.59 3.03 -2.47
CA ARG A 110 -11.10 1.66 -2.45
C ARG A 110 -9.58 1.64 -2.42
N THR A 111 -9.01 0.76 -1.59
CA THR A 111 -7.56 0.60 -1.49
C THR A 111 -7.16 -0.86 -1.64
N ALA A 112 -5.96 -1.12 -2.14
CA ALA A 112 -5.43 -2.47 -2.29
C ALA A 112 -3.90 -2.44 -2.37
N PHE A 113 -3.28 -3.57 -2.03
CA PHE A 113 -1.86 -3.80 -2.30
C PHE A 113 -1.67 -4.33 -3.72
N ILE A 114 -0.51 -4.04 -4.34
CA ILE A 114 -0.26 -4.38 -5.74
C ILE A 114 1.10 -5.01 -6.00
N ASP A 115 1.68 -5.69 -5.08
CA ASP A 115 2.96 -6.34 -5.34
C ASP A 115 2.84 -7.84 -5.20
N LEU A 116 3.93 -8.54 -5.53
CA LEU A 116 4.00 -9.98 -5.38
C LEU A 116 3.92 -10.36 -3.91
N PRO A 117 3.25 -11.48 -3.62
CA PRO A 117 3.18 -11.97 -2.26
C PRO A 117 4.54 -12.41 -1.72
#